data_778cd1cc75424836e9d820f5e1bf7f27
#
_entry.id   778cd1cc75424836e9d820f5e1bf7f27
#
_cell.length_a   1.000
_cell.length_b   1.000
_cell.length_c   1.000
_cell.angle_alpha   90.00
_cell.angle_beta   90.00
_cell.angle_gamma   90.00
#
_symmetry.space_group_name_H-M   'P 1'
#
loop_
_entity.id
_entity.type
_entity.pdbx_description
1 polymer ?
#
loop_
_entity_poly.entity_id
_entity_poly.type
_entity_poly.pdbx_seq_one_letter_code
_entity_poly.pdbx_strand_id
1 'polypeptide(L)'
;MRELSISGVECVEALCAAGFRVRRRTAGRTVVARGGRLVVVPDALVLSNALLDAILEEADLSIEKLVWLMGEVSTETEIPWDAG
;
A
#
# COMPACT_ATOMS: atom_id res chain seq x y z
N MET A 1 -10.52 -11.09 16.74
CA MET A 1 -9.52 -10.61 15.92
C MET A 1 -9.97 -10.11 14.58
N ARG A 2 -9.40 -9.06 14.17
CA ARG A 2 -9.81 -8.47 12.97
C ARG A 2 -8.87 -8.76 11.85
N GLU A 3 -9.36 -8.95 10.71
CA GLU A 3 -8.54 -9.15 9.56
C GLU A 3 -8.46 -7.88 8.76
N LEU A 4 -7.30 -7.62 8.19
CA LEU A 4 -7.15 -6.48 7.31
C LEU A 4 -7.54 -6.88 5.91
N SER A 5 -8.46 -6.13 5.33
CA SER A 5 -8.84 -6.34 3.95
C SER A 5 -8.23 -5.21 3.13
N ILE A 6 -7.12 -5.51 2.49
CA ILE A 6 -6.38 -4.51 1.73
C ILE A 6 -6.29 -4.98 0.29
N SER A 7 -6.68 -4.11 -0.63
CA SER A 7 -6.57 -4.41 -2.05
C SER A 7 -5.17 -4.06 -2.54
N GLY A 8 -4.83 -4.56 -3.72
CA GLY A 8 -3.56 -4.22 -4.32
C GLY A 8 -3.44 -2.72 -4.54
N VAL A 9 -4.51 -2.09 -4.98
CA VAL A 9 -4.50 -0.66 -5.23
C VAL A 9 -4.23 0.11 -3.94
N GLU A 10 -4.92 -0.28 -2.87
CA GLU A 10 -4.70 0.39 -1.59
C GLU A 10 -3.28 0.21 -1.09
N CYS A 11 -2.74 -0.98 -1.31
CA CYS A 11 -1.38 -1.26 -0.90
C CYS A 11 -0.39 -0.38 -1.67
N VAL A 12 -0.59 -0.25 -2.98
CA VAL A 12 0.27 0.60 -3.79
C VAL A 12 0.20 2.04 -3.32
N GLU A 13 -1.00 2.52 -3.01
CA GLU A 13 -1.14 3.90 -2.55
C GLU A 13 -0.41 4.11 -1.24
N ALA A 14 -0.49 3.15 -0.33
CA ALA A 14 0.20 3.28 0.94
C ALA A 14 1.71 3.25 0.73
N LEU A 15 2.18 2.38 -0.17
CA LEU A 15 3.61 2.33 -0.45
C LEU A 15 4.09 3.63 -1.08
N CYS A 16 3.28 4.22 -1.94
CA CYS A 16 3.64 5.52 -2.52
C CYS A 16 3.72 6.60 -1.44
N ALA A 17 2.83 6.53 -0.45
CA ALA A 17 2.88 7.47 0.66
C ALA A 17 4.15 7.28 1.48
N ALA A 18 4.72 6.08 1.43
CA ALA A 18 5.97 5.79 2.13
C ALA A 18 7.20 6.14 1.30
N GLY A 19 6.99 6.71 0.12
CA GLY A 19 8.12 7.13 -0.71
C GLY A 19 8.42 6.24 -1.90
N PHE A 20 7.64 5.18 -2.08
CA PHE A 20 7.83 4.33 -3.24
C PHE A 20 7.22 5.00 -4.47
N ARG A 21 7.73 4.63 -5.63
CA ARG A 21 7.21 5.16 -6.88
C ARG A 21 6.88 4.03 -7.82
N VAL A 22 5.82 4.21 -8.58
CA VAL A 22 5.42 3.20 -9.57
C VAL A 22 6.43 3.19 -10.70
N ARG A 23 7.04 2.03 -10.91
CA ARG A 23 8.01 1.85 -11.99
C ARG A 23 7.38 1.24 -13.22
N ARG A 24 6.40 0.38 -13.02
CA ARG A 24 5.81 -0.31 -14.14
C ARG A 24 4.46 -0.87 -13.75
N ARG A 25 3.53 -0.83 -14.68
CA ARG A 25 2.24 -1.48 -14.51
C ARG A 25 2.05 -2.44 -15.64
N THR A 26 1.73 -3.67 -15.29
CA THR A 26 1.37 -4.67 -16.29
C THR A 26 0.02 -5.22 -15.89
N ALA A 27 -0.58 -6.01 -16.79
CA ALA A 27 -1.84 -6.64 -16.44
C ALA A 27 -1.63 -7.52 -15.22
N GLY A 28 -2.36 -7.23 -14.17
CA GLY A 28 -2.34 -8.06 -12.99
C GLY A 28 -1.36 -7.66 -11.91
N ARG A 29 -0.51 -6.67 -12.13
CA ARG A 29 0.41 -6.28 -11.06
C ARG A 29 1.05 -4.93 -11.30
N THR A 30 1.52 -4.34 -10.21
CA THR A 30 2.20 -3.06 -10.25
C THR A 30 3.54 -3.23 -9.54
N VAL A 31 4.60 -2.70 -10.14
CA VAL A 31 5.92 -2.72 -9.53
C VAL A 31 6.22 -1.33 -9.02
N VAL A 32 6.56 -1.23 -7.75
CA VAL A 32 6.95 0.04 -7.15
C VAL A 32 8.37 -0.09 -6.64
N ALA A 33 9.05 1.04 -6.53
CA ALA A 33 10.44 1.03 -6.11
C ALA A 33 10.75 2.23 -5.25
N ARG A 34 11.70 2.04 -4.34
CA ARG A 34 12.24 3.10 -3.53
C ARG A 34 13.69 2.76 -3.25
N GLY A 35 14.60 3.63 -3.68
CA GLY A 35 16.01 3.32 -3.54
C GLY A 35 16.32 2.07 -4.32
N GLY A 36 16.96 1.12 -3.70
CA GLY A 36 17.28 -0.13 -4.35
C GLY A 36 16.25 -1.22 -4.16
N ARG A 37 15.10 -0.89 -3.56
CA ARG A 37 14.07 -1.89 -3.29
C ARG A 37 13.01 -1.90 -4.35
N LEU A 38 12.66 -3.09 -4.78
CA LEU A 38 11.57 -3.29 -5.72
C LEU A 38 10.52 -4.15 -5.06
N VAL A 39 9.27 -3.76 -5.19
CA VAL A 39 8.17 -4.50 -4.61
C VAL A 39 7.12 -4.71 -5.68
N VAL A 40 6.67 -5.95 -5.83
CA VAL A 40 5.64 -6.30 -6.80
C VAL A 40 4.33 -6.50 -6.05
N VAL A 41 3.31 -5.74 -6.42
CA VAL A 41 2.01 -5.82 -5.76
C VAL A 41 0.99 -6.32 -6.77
N PRO A 42 0.37 -7.48 -6.50
CA PRO A 42 -0.66 -8.00 -7.40
C PRO A 42 -1.88 -7.11 -7.38
N ASP A 43 -2.55 -7.06 -8.52
CA ASP A 43 -3.76 -6.27 -8.63
C ASP A 43 -4.95 -7.10 -8.19
N ALA A 44 -5.04 -7.34 -6.90
CA ALA A 44 -6.09 -8.17 -6.34
C ALA A 44 -7.05 -7.32 -5.53
N LEU A 45 -8.30 -7.75 -5.48
CA LEU A 45 -9.29 -7.04 -4.68
C LEU A 45 -8.96 -7.14 -3.20
N VAL A 46 -8.41 -8.27 -2.79
CA VAL A 46 -8.00 -8.47 -1.41
C VAL A 46 -6.69 -9.24 -1.42
N LEU A 47 -5.69 -8.71 -0.74
CA LEU A 47 -4.42 -9.39 -0.62
C LEU A 47 -4.50 -10.36 0.55
N SER A 48 -4.01 -11.58 0.34
CA SER A 48 -3.98 -12.54 1.43
C SER A 48 -2.97 -12.09 2.48
N ASN A 49 -3.12 -12.61 3.69
CA ASN A 49 -2.19 -12.25 4.75
C ASN A 49 -0.77 -12.64 4.41
N ALA A 50 -0.59 -13.82 3.83
CA ALA A 50 0.74 -14.28 3.47
C ALA A 50 1.38 -13.38 2.42
N LEU A 51 0.58 -12.97 1.45
CA LEU A 51 1.07 -12.11 0.40
C LEU A 51 1.40 -10.72 0.94
N LEU A 52 0.54 -10.22 1.80
CA LEU A 52 0.76 -8.93 2.41
C LEU A 52 2.04 -8.94 3.24
N ASP A 53 2.25 -10.01 4.00
CA ASP A 53 3.47 -10.14 4.79
C ASP A 53 4.70 -10.11 3.90
N ALA A 54 4.66 -10.80 2.77
CA ALA A 54 5.78 -10.81 1.86
C ALA A 54 6.05 -9.43 1.29
N ILE A 55 4.99 -8.72 0.94
CA ILE A 55 5.12 -7.37 0.40
C ILE A 55 5.75 -6.45 1.44
N LEU A 56 5.28 -6.53 2.68
CA LEU A 56 5.79 -5.68 3.74
C LEU A 56 7.26 -5.97 4.01
N GLU A 57 7.63 -7.23 3.94
CA GLU A 57 9.01 -7.62 4.15
C GLU A 57 9.89 -7.02 3.05
N GLU A 58 9.45 -7.09 1.82
CA GLU A 58 10.22 -6.53 0.73
C GLU A 58 10.29 -5.02 0.81
N ALA A 59 9.24 -4.40 1.30
CA ALA A 59 9.19 -2.95 1.43
C ALA A 59 9.89 -2.46 2.70
N ASP A 60 10.24 -3.37 3.58
CA ASP A 60 10.86 -3.02 4.86
C ASP A 60 9.93 -2.15 5.68
N LEU A 61 8.66 -2.53 5.71
CA LEU A 61 7.65 -1.81 6.46
C LEU A 61 6.97 -2.76 7.43
N SER A 62 6.54 -2.23 8.56
CA SER A 62 5.74 -3.00 9.48
C SER A 62 4.27 -2.87 9.09
N ILE A 63 3.45 -3.80 9.57
CA ILE A 63 2.03 -3.72 9.31
C ILE A 63 1.44 -2.47 9.98
N GLU A 64 1.97 -2.09 11.12
CA GLU A 64 1.48 -0.89 11.81
C GLU A 64 1.75 0.35 10.98
N LYS A 65 2.92 0.41 10.35
CA LYS A 65 3.25 1.55 9.52
C LYS A 65 2.34 1.59 8.30
N LEU A 66 2.06 0.44 7.71
CA LEU A 66 1.18 0.39 6.56
C LEU A 66 -0.21 0.88 6.93
N VAL A 67 -0.74 0.41 8.05
CA VAL A 67 -2.06 0.83 8.49
C VAL A 67 -2.08 2.33 8.74
N TRP A 68 -1.03 2.83 9.34
CA TRP A 68 -0.93 4.26 9.59
C TRP A 68 -0.93 5.06 8.29
N LEU A 69 -0.19 4.58 7.30
CA LEU A 69 -0.15 5.27 6.02
C LEU A 69 -1.50 5.24 5.33
N MET A 70 -2.21 4.15 5.44
CA MET A 70 -3.54 4.06 4.85
C MET A 70 -4.49 5.03 5.53
N GLY A 71 -4.37 5.18 6.83
CA GLY A 71 -5.18 6.12 7.56
C GLY A 71 -4.90 7.55 7.17
N GLU A 72 -3.65 7.85 6.90
CA GLU A 72 -3.28 9.19 6.46
C GLU A 72 -3.91 9.52 5.13
N VAL A 73 -3.87 8.57 4.22
CA VAL A 73 -4.46 8.79 2.91
C VAL A 73 -5.95 9.04 3.05
N SER A 74 -6.60 8.25 3.88
CA SER A 74 -8.03 8.43 4.08
C SER A 74 -8.34 9.78 4.71
N THR A 75 -7.54 10.18 5.66
CA THR A 75 -7.74 11.43 6.33
C THR A 75 -7.66 12.58 5.36
N GLU A 76 -6.71 12.49 4.47
CA GLU A 76 -6.56 13.51 3.47
C GLU A 76 -7.82 13.69 2.66
N THR A 77 -8.45 12.61 2.35
CA THR A 77 -9.65 12.65 1.55
C THR A 77 -10.80 13.30 2.28
N GLU A 78 -10.84 13.18 3.57
CA GLU A 78 -11.96 13.67 4.34
C GLU A 78 -11.88 15.08 4.79
N ILE A 79 -10.71 15.58 4.90
CA ILE A 79 -10.53 16.90 5.43
C ILE A 79 -11.26 18.02 4.75
N PRO A 80 -11.38 18.03 3.47
CA PRO A 80 -11.94 19.21 2.81
C PRO A 80 -13.24 19.71 3.38
N TRP A 81 -14.10 18.82 3.76
CA TRP A 81 -15.38 19.27 4.22
C TRP A 81 -15.26 20.00 5.54
N ASP A 82 -14.26 19.68 6.24
CA ASP A 82 -14.13 20.23 7.53
C ASP A 82 -13.69 21.65 7.51
N ALA A 83 -13.06 22.00 6.47
CA ALA A 83 -12.60 23.35 6.36
C ALA A 83 -13.74 24.32 6.46
N GLY A 84 -14.89 23.84 6.17
CA GLY A 84 -16.04 24.70 6.23
C GLY A 84 -16.36 25.13 7.62
#